data_34c9703a20c055a8e950495a9231abb6
#
_entry.id   34c9703a20c055a8e950495a9231abb6
#
_cell.length_a   1.000
_cell.length_b   1.000
_cell.length_c   1.000
_cell.angle_alpha   90.00
_cell.angle_beta   90.00
_cell.angle_gamma   90.00
#
_symmetry.space_group_name_H-M   'P 1'
#
loop_
_entity.id
_entity.type
_entity.pdbx_description
1 polymer ?
#
loop_
_entity_poly.entity_id
_entity_poly.type
_entity_poly.pdbx_seq_one_letter_code
_entity_poly.pdbx_strand_id
1 'polypeptide(L)'
;IDPDDPLFLNPPDMPEAVAAYCRRTGQTPPATKAATVRAVLESLALKYRTVLDQLRDVLGHSIDRVHVIGGGARNALLCRLTAEASGLPVVAGPAEATAVGNILVQAMALGLVRSPAEIRRVVRESFAPALYEPSGPAAPWDAAYRRFRGILEA
;
A
#
# COMPACT_ATOMS: atom_id res chain seq x y z
N ILE A 1 10.85 8.65 -3.66
CA ILE A 1 11.88 8.04 -2.81
C ILE A 1 11.67 6.53 -2.75
N ASP A 2 12.74 5.72 -2.52
CA ASP A 2 12.55 4.30 -2.16
C ASP A 2 12.23 4.18 -0.67
N PRO A 3 11.03 3.75 -0.27
CA PRO A 3 10.68 3.62 1.15
C PRO A 3 11.50 2.59 1.92
N ASP A 4 12.15 1.65 1.21
CA ASP A 4 12.95 0.58 1.81
C ASP A 4 14.43 0.95 1.97
N ASP A 5 14.82 2.19 1.60
CA ASP A 5 16.19 2.65 1.77
C ASP A 5 16.59 2.67 3.25
N PRO A 6 17.76 2.14 3.62
CA PRO A 6 18.23 2.12 5.01
C PRO A 6 18.27 3.49 5.70
N LEU A 7 18.36 4.58 4.94
CA LEU A 7 18.30 5.94 5.47
C LEU A 7 16.99 6.22 6.25
N PHE A 8 15.91 5.50 5.93
CA PHE A 8 14.61 5.66 6.58
C PHE A 8 14.39 4.74 7.78
N LEU A 9 15.36 3.90 8.11
CA LEU A 9 15.29 3.04 9.28
C LEU A 9 15.61 3.85 10.55
N ASN A 10 14.58 4.39 11.21
CA ASN A 10 14.68 5.12 12.48
C ASN A 10 15.63 6.36 12.45
N PRO A 11 15.53 7.27 11.46
CA PRO A 11 16.36 8.47 11.46
C PRO A 11 15.91 9.42 12.59
N PRO A 12 16.80 10.24 13.14
CA PRO A 12 16.47 11.22 14.17
C PRO A 12 15.53 12.33 13.65
N ASP A 13 15.59 12.63 12.35
CA ASP A 13 14.75 13.60 11.65
C ASP A 13 14.31 13.00 10.30
N MET A 14 13.08 12.50 10.23
CA MET A 14 12.54 11.89 9.01
C MET A 14 12.36 12.91 7.85
N PRO A 15 11.85 14.13 8.06
CA PRO A 15 11.82 15.16 7.02
C PRO A 15 13.19 15.45 6.42
N GLU A 16 14.23 15.57 7.22
CA GLU A 16 15.60 15.78 6.72
C GLU A 16 16.13 14.54 5.98
N ALA A 17 15.84 13.33 6.46
CA ALA A 17 16.19 12.10 5.77
C ALA A 17 15.56 12.05 4.36
N VAL A 18 14.29 12.42 4.24
CA VAL A 18 13.62 12.52 2.94
C VAL A 18 14.29 13.56 2.04
N ALA A 19 14.63 14.72 2.58
CA ALA A 19 15.31 15.77 1.83
C ALA A 19 16.71 15.34 1.37
N ALA A 20 17.47 14.68 2.25
CA ALA A 20 18.81 14.14 1.95
C ALA A 20 18.72 13.05 0.85
N TYR A 21 17.74 12.15 0.93
CA TYR A 21 17.49 11.17 -0.11
C TYR A 21 17.21 11.82 -1.46
N CYS A 22 16.33 12.80 -1.49
CA CYS A 22 16.02 13.54 -2.72
C CYS A 22 17.28 14.17 -3.33
N ARG A 23 18.11 14.84 -2.53
CA ARG A 23 19.37 15.43 -3.02
C ARG A 23 20.33 14.37 -3.59
N ARG A 24 20.48 13.23 -2.88
CA ARG A 24 21.33 12.13 -3.31
C ARG A 24 20.90 11.54 -4.65
N THR A 25 19.60 11.48 -4.90
CA THR A 25 19.04 10.92 -6.14
C THR A 25 18.72 11.96 -7.21
N GLY A 26 19.23 13.19 -7.07
CA GLY A 26 19.07 14.26 -8.06
C GLY A 26 17.63 14.83 -8.13
N GLN A 27 16.84 14.62 -7.08
CA GLN A 27 15.47 15.12 -6.99
C GLN A 27 15.42 16.42 -6.17
N THR A 28 14.46 17.30 -6.48
CA THR A 28 14.20 18.48 -5.65
C THR A 28 13.52 18.06 -4.34
N PRO A 29 14.07 18.40 -3.16
CA PRO A 29 13.43 18.12 -1.89
C PRO A 29 12.07 18.82 -1.78
N PRO A 30 11.08 18.17 -1.11
CA PRO A 30 9.78 18.80 -0.88
C PRO A 30 9.92 20.01 0.05
N ALA A 31 9.31 21.14 -0.34
CA ALA A 31 9.48 22.43 0.34
C ALA A 31 8.59 22.59 1.59
N THR A 32 7.58 21.76 1.79
CA THR A 32 6.63 21.85 2.90
C THR A 32 6.36 20.49 3.55
N LYS A 33 5.91 20.50 4.81
CA LYS A 33 5.50 19.26 5.49
C LYS A 33 4.43 18.48 4.70
N ALA A 34 3.47 19.19 4.12
CA ALA A 34 2.43 18.56 3.31
C ALA A 34 3.01 17.88 2.05
N ALA A 35 3.95 18.56 1.37
CA ALA A 35 4.65 18.00 0.21
C ALA A 35 5.51 16.79 0.60
N THR A 36 6.17 16.82 1.76
CA THR A 36 6.93 15.68 2.28
C THR A 36 6.02 14.47 2.52
N VAL A 37 4.90 14.66 3.24
CA VAL A 37 3.93 13.59 3.49
C VAL A 37 3.38 13.04 2.17
N ARG A 38 3.03 13.92 1.24
CA ARG A 38 2.54 13.54 -0.09
C ARG A 38 3.56 12.71 -0.85
N ALA A 39 4.82 13.14 -0.89
CA ALA A 39 5.92 12.42 -1.55
C ALA A 39 6.13 11.02 -0.96
N VAL A 40 6.06 10.88 0.37
CA VAL A 40 6.17 9.58 1.05
C VAL A 40 5.01 8.67 0.66
N LEU A 41 3.76 9.16 0.72
CA LEU A 41 2.57 8.33 0.40
C LEU A 41 2.53 7.92 -1.08
N GLU A 42 2.92 8.80 -2.00
CA GLU A 42 3.05 8.47 -3.42
C GLU A 42 4.15 7.43 -3.67
N SER A 43 5.27 7.55 -2.96
CA SER A 43 6.37 6.58 -3.04
C SER A 43 5.95 5.19 -2.54
N LEU A 44 5.19 5.12 -1.44
CA LEU A 44 4.60 3.87 -0.96
C LEU A 44 3.66 3.25 -1.99
N ALA A 45 2.79 4.06 -2.61
CA ALA A 45 1.88 3.57 -3.64
C ALA A 45 2.63 3.03 -4.87
N LEU A 46 3.71 3.70 -5.30
CA LEU A 46 4.57 3.23 -6.39
C LEU A 46 5.36 1.97 -6.01
N LYS A 47 5.80 1.85 -4.76
CA LYS A 47 6.44 0.63 -4.25
C LYS A 47 5.46 -0.55 -4.27
N TYR A 48 4.21 -0.34 -3.86
CA TYR A 48 3.18 -1.37 -3.96
C TYR A 48 2.96 -1.81 -5.41
N ARG A 49 2.94 -0.87 -6.37
CA ARG A 49 2.88 -1.20 -7.80
C ARG A 49 4.07 -2.08 -8.22
N THR A 50 5.29 -1.74 -7.78
CA THR A 50 6.49 -2.56 -8.07
C THR A 50 6.34 -3.99 -7.56
N VAL A 51 5.89 -4.16 -6.32
CA VAL A 51 5.66 -5.48 -5.72
C VAL A 51 4.55 -6.25 -6.45
N LEU A 52 3.48 -5.56 -6.87
CA LEU A 52 2.41 -6.18 -7.65
C LEU A 52 2.90 -6.68 -9.01
N ASP A 53 3.77 -5.92 -9.69
CA ASP A 53 4.36 -6.34 -10.96
C ASP A 53 5.26 -7.57 -10.76
N GLN A 54 6.12 -7.57 -9.72
CA GLN A 54 6.92 -8.74 -9.35
C GLN A 54 6.07 -9.98 -9.02
N LEU A 55 4.96 -9.79 -8.30
CA LEU A 55 4.04 -10.89 -8.00
C LEU A 55 3.36 -11.44 -9.26
N ARG A 56 2.98 -10.58 -10.20
CA ARG A 56 2.43 -11.03 -11.50
C ARG A 56 3.43 -11.87 -12.28
N ASP A 57 4.69 -11.44 -12.29
CA ASP A 57 5.77 -12.19 -12.96
C ASP A 57 5.98 -13.57 -12.35
N VAL A 58 5.93 -13.68 -11.02
CA VAL A 58 6.10 -14.97 -10.31
C VAL A 58 4.87 -15.87 -10.43
N LEU A 59 3.67 -15.29 -10.31
CA LEU A 59 2.42 -16.06 -10.31
C LEU A 59 1.96 -16.48 -11.71
N GLY A 60 2.37 -15.74 -12.74
CA GLY A 60 1.95 -15.98 -14.13
C GLY A 60 0.46 -15.70 -14.39
N HIS A 61 -0.23 -15.02 -13.49
CA HIS A 61 -1.64 -14.64 -13.67
C HIS A 61 -1.92 -13.22 -13.18
N SER A 62 -3.07 -12.67 -13.59
CA SER A 62 -3.50 -11.31 -13.21
C SER A 62 -3.85 -11.23 -11.72
N ILE A 63 -3.62 -10.05 -11.16
CA ILE A 63 -4.11 -9.66 -9.84
C ILE A 63 -5.25 -8.66 -10.08
N ASP A 64 -6.43 -8.93 -9.54
CA ASP A 64 -7.64 -8.16 -9.85
C ASP A 64 -7.91 -7.04 -8.86
N ARG A 65 -7.36 -7.11 -7.65
CA ARG A 65 -7.55 -6.11 -6.58
C ARG A 65 -6.47 -6.18 -5.52
N VAL A 66 -6.31 -5.11 -4.78
CA VAL A 66 -5.42 -5.01 -3.62
C VAL A 66 -6.25 -4.96 -2.34
N HIS A 67 -5.91 -5.78 -1.35
CA HIS A 67 -6.49 -5.69 -0.02
C HIS A 67 -5.50 -5.01 0.93
N VAL A 68 -5.89 -3.87 1.47
CA VAL A 68 -5.13 -3.15 2.51
C VAL A 68 -5.79 -3.40 3.85
N ILE A 69 -5.07 -4.02 4.78
CA ILE A 69 -5.54 -4.36 6.13
C ILE A 69 -4.67 -3.71 7.20
N GLY A 70 -5.12 -3.74 8.45
CA GLY A 70 -4.38 -3.13 9.54
C GLY A 70 -4.41 -1.60 9.52
N GLY A 71 -3.42 -0.96 10.12
CA GLY A 71 -3.35 0.50 10.25
C GLY A 71 -3.37 1.26 8.92
N GLY A 72 -2.78 0.70 7.87
CA GLY A 72 -2.78 1.29 6.53
C GLY A 72 -4.19 1.48 5.95
N ALA A 73 -5.15 0.62 6.30
CA ALA A 73 -6.54 0.73 5.87
C ALA A 73 -7.25 1.99 6.39
N ARG A 74 -6.74 2.62 7.45
CA ARG A 74 -7.27 3.88 8.00
C ARG A 74 -6.77 5.11 7.22
N ASN A 75 -5.75 4.97 6.40
CA ASN A 75 -5.21 6.06 5.60
C ASN A 75 -5.90 6.11 4.23
N ALA A 76 -7.01 6.84 4.17
CA ALA A 76 -7.81 6.98 2.94
C ALA A 76 -7.00 7.56 1.76
N LEU A 77 -6.06 8.47 2.03
CA LEU A 77 -5.21 9.03 0.98
C LEU A 77 -4.26 7.97 0.41
N LEU A 78 -3.59 7.19 1.27
CA LEU A 78 -2.72 6.10 0.81
C LEU A 78 -3.50 5.06 -0.02
N CYS A 79 -4.69 4.65 0.44
CA CYS A 79 -5.53 3.69 -0.28
C CYS A 79 -5.93 4.22 -1.67
N ARG A 80 -6.30 5.51 -1.77
CA ARG A 80 -6.61 6.16 -3.05
C ARG A 80 -5.40 6.22 -3.97
N LEU A 81 -4.25 6.68 -3.46
CA LEU A 81 -3.02 6.74 -4.23
C LEU A 81 -2.56 5.36 -4.70
N THR A 82 -2.77 4.33 -3.87
CA THR A 82 -2.48 2.94 -4.25
C THR A 82 -3.37 2.48 -5.41
N ALA A 83 -4.67 2.78 -5.37
CA ALA A 83 -5.58 2.45 -6.48
C ALA A 83 -5.15 3.16 -7.77
N GLU A 84 -4.87 4.46 -7.70
CA GLU A 84 -4.45 5.26 -8.84
C GLU A 84 -3.11 4.78 -9.42
N ALA A 85 -2.11 4.51 -8.56
CA ALA A 85 -0.78 4.09 -8.99
C ALA A 85 -0.76 2.68 -9.58
N SER A 86 -1.53 1.75 -9.01
CA SER A 86 -1.58 0.35 -9.45
C SER A 86 -2.55 0.10 -10.61
N GLY A 87 -3.53 0.98 -10.81
CA GLY A 87 -4.63 0.77 -11.73
C GLY A 87 -5.61 -0.33 -11.28
N LEU A 88 -5.57 -0.72 -9.99
CA LEU A 88 -6.40 -1.78 -9.42
C LEU A 88 -7.31 -1.24 -8.32
N PRO A 89 -8.52 -1.79 -8.17
CA PRO A 89 -9.36 -1.52 -7.01
C PRO A 89 -8.64 -1.86 -5.71
N VAL A 90 -8.74 -0.98 -4.72
CA VAL A 90 -8.22 -1.20 -3.36
C VAL A 90 -9.39 -1.37 -2.40
N VAL A 91 -9.41 -2.50 -1.71
CA VAL A 91 -10.36 -2.84 -0.65
C VAL A 91 -9.66 -2.63 0.70
N ALA A 92 -10.07 -1.62 1.46
CA ALA A 92 -9.44 -1.24 2.72
C ALA A 92 -10.26 -1.71 3.92
N GLY A 93 -9.67 -2.54 4.77
CA GLY A 93 -10.23 -3.05 6.00
C GLY A 93 -10.33 -4.58 6.07
N PRO A 94 -10.59 -5.13 7.24
CA PRO A 94 -10.70 -4.44 8.53
C PRO A 94 -9.36 -3.93 9.06
N ALA A 95 -9.39 -2.83 9.84
CA ALA A 95 -8.18 -2.27 10.44
C ALA A 95 -7.55 -3.23 11.48
N GLU A 96 -8.37 -3.98 12.20
CA GLU A 96 -7.94 -4.95 13.21
C GLU A 96 -7.95 -6.40 12.67
N ALA A 97 -7.54 -6.59 11.40
CA ALA A 97 -7.62 -7.87 10.70
C ALA A 97 -6.91 -9.02 11.44
N THR A 98 -5.76 -8.75 12.08
CA THR A 98 -5.01 -9.76 12.83
C THR A 98 -5.79 -10.27 14.05
N ALA A 99 -6.39 -9.38 14.84
CA ALA A 99 -7.19 -9.77 15.99
C ALA A 99 -8.46 -10.51 15.56
N VAL A 100 -9.14 -10.02 14.54
CA VAL A 100 -10.34 -10.66 13.96
C VAL A 100 -10.00 -12.04 13.42
N GLY A 101 -8.91 -12.17 12.66
CA GLY A 101 -8.47 -13.45 12.12
C GLY A 101 -8.15 -14.47 13.22
N ASN A 102 -7.45 -14.03 14.27
CA ASN A 102 -7.10 -14.88 15.41
C ASN A 102 -8.34 -15.41 16.14
N ILE A 103 -9.32 -14.53 16.42
CA ILE A 103 -10.60 -14.92 17.05
C ILE A 103 -11.35 -15.93 16.17
N LEU A 104 -11.46 -15.67 14.87
CA LEU A 104 -12.23 -16.54 13.96
C LEU A 104 -11.56 -17.89 13.71
N VAL A 105 -10.24 -17.98 13.76
CA VAL A 105 -9.51 -19.27 13.71
C VAL A 105 -9.76 -20.06 14.98
N GLN A 106 -9.79 -19.44 16.16
CA GLN A 106 -10.15 -20.12 17.41
C GLN A 106 -11.63 -20.56 17.39
N ALA A 107 -12.54 -19.73 16.90
CA ALA A 107 -13.95 -20.09 16.73
C ALA A 107 -14.10 -21.29 15.78
N MET A 108 -13.28 -21.37 14.72
CA MET A 108 -13.25 -22.52 13.82
C MET A 108 -12.75 -23.78 14.53
N ALA A 109 -11.72 -23.68 15.37
CA ALA A 109 -11.24 -24.80 16.17
C ALA A 109 -12.29 -25.34 17.17
N LEU A 110 -13.15 -24.45 17.68
CA LEU A 110 -14.27 -24.81 18.55
C LEU A 110 -15.52 -25.27 17.78
N GLY A 111 -15.48 -25.37 16.46
CA GLY A 111 -16.60 -25.78 15.62
C GLY A 111 -17.72 -24.75 15.44
N LEU A 112 -17.52 -23.50 15.91
CA LEU A 112 -18.50 -22.42 15.77
C LEU A 112 -18.51 -21.83 14.34
N VAL A 113 -17.39 -21.95 13.63
CA VAL A 113 -17.20 -21.60 12.22
C VAL A 113 -16.62 -22.82 11.51
N ARG A 114 -17.16 -23.20 10.35
CA ARG A 114 -16.91 -24.51 9.75
C ARG A 114 -15.79 -24.52 8.71
N SER A 115 -15.41 -23.36 8.17
CA SER A 115 -14.44 -23.26 7.08
C SER A 115 -13.82 -21.88 6.95
N PRO A 116 -12.65 -21.76 6.26
CA PRO A 116 -12.09 -20.45 5.89
C PRO A 116 -13.02 -19.61 5.01
N ALA A 117 -13.88 -20.24 4.21
CA ALA A 117 -14.87 -19.52 3.40
C ALA A 117 -15.93 -18.86 4.29
N GLU A 118 -16.35 -19.54 5.35
CA GLU A 118 -17.29 -19.00 6.34
C GLU A 118 -16.64 -17.85 7.16
N ILE A 119 -15.37 -17.98 7.54
CA ILE A 119 -14.60 -16.88 8.14
C ILE A 119 -14.67 -15.62 7.26
N ARG A 120 -14.37 -15.77 5.95
CA ARG A 120 -14.43 -14.63 5.01
C ARG A 120 -15.82 -14.03 4.89
N ARG A 121 -16.87 -14.86 4.97
CA ARG A 121 -18.26 -14.38 4.98
C ARG A 121 -18.55 -13.57 6.22
N VAL A 122 -18.25 -14.09 7.41
CA VAL A 122 -18.42 -13.39 8.68
C VAL A 122 -17.70 -12.04 8.68
N VAL A 123 -16.46 -12.00 8.20
CA VAL A 123 -15.70 -10.74 8.09
C VAL A 123 -16.39 -9.74 7.16
N ARG A 124 -16.87 -10.17 5.99
CA ARG A 124 -17.57 -9.28 5.05
C ARG A 124 -18.88 -8.74 5.59
N GLU A 125 -19.60 -9.55 6.36
CA GLU A 125 -20.90 -9.17 6.97
C GLU A 125 -20.72 -8.30 8.21
N SER A 126 -19.59 -8.45 8.93
CA SER A 126 -19.32 -7.71 10.18
C SER A 126 -18.59 -6.37 9.95
N PHE A 127 -17.83 -6.27 8.89
CA PHE A 127 -17.02 -5.08 8.60
C PHE A 127 -17.33 -4.58 7.19
N ALA A 128 -17.69 -3.31 7.08
CA ALA A 128 -17.87 -2.65 5.78
C ALA A 128 -16.52 -2.12 5.27
N PRO A 129 -15.79 -2.84 4.39
CA PRO A 129 -14.54 -2.35 3.85
C PRO A 129 -14.80 -1.15 2.93
N ALA A 130 -13.91 -0.17 2.96
CA ALA A 130 -13.95 0.93 2.02
C ALA A 130 -13.35 0.48 0.68
N LEU A 131 -14.03 0.83 -0.42
CA LEU A 131 -13.57 0.57 -1.79
C LEU A 131 -13.03 1.86 -2.41
N TYR A 132 -11.85 1.79 -2.99
CA TYR A 132 -11.21 2.85 -3.75
C TYR A 132 -10.95 2.36 -5.17
N GLU A 133 -11.68 2.91 -6.13
CA GLU A 133 -11.49 2.62 -7.55
C GLU A 133 -10.46 3.59 -8.15
N PRO A 134 -9.62 3.15 -9.11
CA PRO A 134 -8.81 4.07 -9.88
C PRO A 134 -9.74 4.99 -10.68
N SER A 135 -9.61 6.30 -10.50
CA SER A 135 -10.52 7.30 -11.10
C SER A 135 -9.79 8.32 -11.97
N GLY A 136 -8.48 8.42 -11.82
CA GLY A 136 -7.66 9.38 -12.55
C GLY A 136 -7.03 8.80 -13.82
N PRO A 137 -6.41 9.66 -14.63
CA PRO A 137 -5.67 9.21 -15.81
C PRO A 137 -4.41 8.42 -15.40
N ALA A 138 -4.14 7.30 -16.08
CA ALA A 138 -2.98 6.45 -15.81
C ALA A 138 -1.64 7.12 -16.18
N ALA A 139 -1.63 7.96 -17.19
CA ALA A 139 -0.39 8.52 -17.76
C ALA A 139 0.53 9.26 -16.77
N PRO A 140 0.04 10.10 -15.83
CA PRO A 140 0.89 10.72 -14.82
C PRO A 140 1.53 9.68 -13.89
N TRP A 141 0.79 8.65 -13.50
CA TRP A 141 1.29 7.56 -12.65
C TRP A 141 2.30 6.69 -13.37
N ASP A 142 2.10 6.41 -14.66
CA ASP A 142 3.07 5.67 -15.48
C ASP A 142 4.38 6.45 -15.65
N ALA A 143 4.31 7.76 -15.82
CA ALA A 143 5.49 8.62 -15.88
C ALA A 143 6.22 8.65 -14.52
N ALA A 144 5.49 8.76 -13.40
CA ALA A 144 6.05 8.70 -12.06
C ALA A 144 6.68 7.33 -11.77
N TYR A 145 6.03 6.25 -12.18
CA TYR A 145 6.51 4.89 -12.00
C TYR A 145 7.82 4.62 -12.75
N ARG A 146 7.94 5.08 -14.00
CA ARG A 146 9.21 4.97 -14.74
C ARG A 146 10.36 5.68 -14.03
N ARG A 147 10.13 6.89 -13.51
CA ARG A 147 11.14 7.60 -12.71
C ARG A 147 11.49 6.86 -11.42
N PHE A 148 10.48 6.34 -10.73
CA PHE A 148 10.64 5.55 -9.51
C PHE A 148 11.48 4.29 -9.76
N ARG A 149 11.20 3.54 -10.82
CA ARG A 149 12.00 2.38 -11.23
C ARG A 149 13.46 2.74 -11.46
N GLY A 150 13.74 3.84 -12.14
CA GLY A 150 15.11 4.31 -12.34
C GLY A 150 15.85 4.67 -11.05
N ILE A 151 15.14 5.05 -9.99
CA ILE A 151 15.74 5.28 -8.67
C ILE A 151 16.06 3.97 -7.95
N LEU A 152 15.22 2.93 -8.12
CA LEU A 152 15.44 1.62 -7.49
C LEU A 152 16.60 0.85 -8.11
N GLU A 153 16.97 1.16 -9.36
CA GLU A 153 17.98 0.47 -10.15
C GLU A 153 19.35 1.19 -10.11
N ALA A 154 19.41 2.37 -9.50
CA ALA A 154 20.63 3.20 -9.41
C ALA A 154 21.46 2.89 -8.15
#